data_337215c2e13394b044668803663f564c
#
_entry.id   337215c2e13394b044668803663f564c
#
_cell.length_a   1.000
_cell.length_b   1.000
_cell.length_c   1.000
_cell.angle_alpha   90.00
_cell.angle_beta   90.00
_cell.angle_gamma   90.00
#
_symmetry.space_group_name_H-M   'P 1'
#
loop_
_entity.id
_entity.type
_entity.pdbx_description
1 polymer ?
#
loop_
_entity_poly.entity_id
_entity_poly.type
_entity_poly.pdbx_seq_one_letter_code
_entity_poly.pdbx_strand_id
1 'polypeptide(L)'
;EIIEGSIAKGLAGTEYEDRLLPQQSNLVAKAEQKGKILQGSIINKIIENVAAIMESKSALEVIVANPTAGSCGTVGAALKAVSDEVEATMDDKIMCYYAAGLVGAYFAMGPGFSAEEHGCQVECGASAGMAAAGIVQLFGGTAAQGLGAASMAIQNMIGLVCDPIADR
;
A
#
# COMPACT_ATOMS: atom_id res chain seq x y z
N GLU A 1 -11.78 8.17 2.99
CA GLU A 1 -11.67 9.60 2.56
C GLU A 1 -10.21 10.05 2.40
N ILE A 2 -9.33 10.03 3.46
CA ILE A 2 -7.94 10.51 3.35
C ILE A 2 -7.14 9.71 2.33
N ILE A 3 -7.20 8.37 2.36
CA ILE A 3 -6.51 7.51 1.40
C ILE A 3 -6.96 7.80 -0.03
N GLU A 4 -8.24 7.93 -0.27
CA GLU A 4 -8.79 8.29 -1.59
C GLU A 4 -8.36 9.68 -2.04
N GLY A 5 -8.33 10.63 -1.10
CA GLY A 5 -7.83 11.98 -1.34
C GLY A 5 -6.36 12.00 -1.74
N SER A 6 -5.51 11.22 -1.05
CA SER A 6 -4.09 11.11 -1.38
C SER A 6 -3.85 10.44 -2.73
N ILE A 7 -4.64 9.42 -3.09
CA ILE A 7 -4.60 8.82 -4.43
C ILE A 7 -4.98 9.84 -5.50
N ALA A 8 -6.11 10.52 -5.33
CA ALA A 8 -6.59 11.51 -6.29
C ALA A 8 -5.56 12.64 -6.49
N LYS A 9 -4.97 13.12 -5.40
CA LYS A 9 -3.93 14.15 -5.44
C LYS A 9 -2.68 13.69 -6.21
N GLY A 10 -2.18 12.49 -5.89
CA GLY A 10 -1.01 11.92 -6.54
C GLY A 10 -1.21 11.61 -8.03
N LEU A 11 -2.43 11.21 -8.42
CA LEU A 11 -2.79 11.01 -9.84
C LEU A 11 -2.85 12.34 -10.60
N ALA A 12 -3.35 13.39 -9.96
CA ALA A 12 -3.38 14.72 -10.55
C ALA A 12 -1.98 15.32 -10.74
N GLY A 13 -1.02 14.84 -9.97
CA GLY A 13 0.35 15.34 -9.93
C GLY A 13 0.57 16.35 -8.82
N THR A 14 1.82 16.46 -8.40
CA THR A 14 2.27 17.38 -7.36
C THR A 14 3.52 18.12 -7.84
N GLU A 15 3.81 19.25 -7.23
CA GLU A 15 5.04 20.00 -7.44
C GLU A 15 5.72 20.29 -6.11
N TYR A 16 7.03 20.01 -6.02
CA TYR A 16 7.87 20.29 -4.86
C TYR A 16 9.34 20.44 -5.28
N GLU A 17 10.10 21.23 -4.54
CA GLU A 17 11.45 21.68 -4.95
C GLU A 17 12.47 20.52 -4.99
N ASP A 18 12.47 19.64 -4.01
CA ASP A 18 13.46 18.56 -3.85
C ASP A 18 13.06 17.25 -4.56
N ARG A 19 12.42 17.34 -5.70
CA ARG A 19 11.98 16.17 -6.47
C ARG A 19 13.15 15.36 -7.00
N LEU A 20 13.27 14.11 -6.55
CA LEU A 20 14.26 13.14 -7.03
C LEU A 20 13.77 12.33 -8.23
N LEU A 21 12.51 11.91 -8.20
CA LEU A 21 11.90 11.10 -9.24
C LEU A 21 10.76 11.85 -9.94
N PRO A 22 10.60 11.69 -11.26
CA PRO A 22 9.43 12.21 -11.93
C PRO A 22 8.16 11.50 -11.44
N GLN A 23 7.00 12.12 -11.62
CA GLN A 23 5.73 11.50 -11.33
C GLN A 23 5.59 10.20 -12.11
N GLN A 24 5.28 9.08 -11.42
CA GLN A 24 5.21 7.75 -11.99
C GLN A 24 3.79 7.19 -12.07
N SER A 25 2.87 7.65 -11.22
CA SER A 25 1.52 7.11 -11.10
C SER A 25 0.77 7.01 -12.43
N ASN A 26 0.85 8.03 -13.26
CA ASN A 26 0.17 8.07 -14.55
C ASN A 26 0.88 7.26 -15.68
N LEU A 27 2.08 6.75 -15.44
CA LEU A 27 2.83 5.98 -16.44
C LEU A 27 2.27 4.56 -16.59
N VAL A 28 1.74 3.98 -15.52
CA VAL A 28 1.13 2.64 -15.52
C VAL A 28 -0.08 2.61 -16.44
N ALA A 29 -1.03 3.51 -16.23
CA ALA A 29 -2.23 3.61 -17.07
C ALA A 29 -1.88 3.87 -18.54
N LYS A 30 -0.91 4.76 -18.80
CA LYS A 30 -0.44 5.05 -20.17
C LYS A 30 0.22 3.83 -20.83
N ALA A 31 0.97 3.04 -20.06
CA ALA A 31 1.64 1.83 -20.57
C ALA A 31 0.61 0.72 -20.88
N GLU A 32 -0.40 0.57 -20.01
CA GLU A 32 -1.51 -0.39 -20.22
C GLU A 32 -2.31 -0.04 -21.47
N GLN A 33 -2.72 1.22 -21.63
CA GLN A 33 -3.43 1.69 -22.82
C GLN A 33 -2.65 1.48 -24.12
N LYS A 34 -1.34 1.52 -24.07
CA LYS A 34 -0.45 1.27 -25.21
C LYS A 34 -0.09 -0.21 -25.40
N GLY A 35 -0.64 -1.11 -24.59
CA GLY A 35 -0.33 -2.55 -24.63
C GLY A 35 1.14 -2.87 -24.32
N LYS A 36 1.83 -2.02 -23.56
CA LYS A 36 3.25 -2.19 -23.22
C LYS A 36 3.50 -2.97 -21.93
N ILE A 37 2.45 -3.23 -21.16
CA ILE A 37 2.47 -4.07 -19.96
C ILE A 37 1.35 -5.08 -20.05
N LEU A 38 1.46 -6.15 -19.24
CA LEU A 38 0.41 -7.17 -19.16
C LEU A 38 -0.91 -6.52 -18.73
N GLN A 39 -1.97 -6.90 -19.41
CA GLN A 39 -3.31 -6.50 -19.01
C GLN A 39 -3.70 -7.28 -17.76
N GLY A 40 -3.78 -6.60 -16.65
CA GLY A 40 -4.16 -7.18 -15.37
C GLY A 40 -4.71 -6.07 -14.52
N SER A 41 -5.98 -5.74 -14.70
CA SER A 41 -6.62 -4.53 -14.17
C SER A 41 -6.32 -4.27 -12.70
N ILE A 42 -6.44 -5.29 -11.85
CA ILE A 42 -6.28 -5.14 -10.41
C ILE A 42 -4.82 -4.87 -10.01
N ILE A 43 -3.85 -5.59 -10.59
CA ILE A 43 -2.41 -5.41 -10.24
C ILE A 43 -1.93 -4.05 -10.73
N ASN A 44 -2.26 -3.69 -11.97
CA ASN A 44 -1.89 -2.39 -12.53
C ASN A 44 -2.51 -1.25 -11.72
N LYS A 45 -3.77 -1.42 -11.27
CA LYS A 45 -4.46 -0.44 -10.43
C LYS A 45 -3.83 -0.31 -9.04
N ILE A 46 -3.41 -1.41 -8.43
CA ILE A 46 -2.66 -1.37 -7.16
C ILE A 46 -1.35 -0.59 -7.35
N ILE A 47 -0.56 -0.91 -8.38
CA ILE A 47 0.72 -0.22 -8.65
C ILE A 47 0.49 1.28 -8.89
N GLU A 48 -0.51 1.64 -9.69
CA GLU A 48 -0.88 3.04 -9.94
C GLU A 48 -1.23 3.78 -8.65
N ASN A 49 -2.07 3.17 -7.81
CA ASN A 49 -2.48 3.74 -6.53
C ASN A 49 -1.31 3.86 -5.54
N VAL A 50 -0.41 2.85 -5.47
CA VAL A 50 0.82 2.94 -4.65
C VAL A 50 1.65 4.13 -5.10
N ALA A 51 1.94 4.24 -6.39
CA ALA A 51 2.72 5.34 -6.93
C ALA A 51 2.06 6.71 -6.67
N ALA A 52 0.73 6.78 -6.71
CA ALA A 52 -0.01 8.00 -6.42
C ALA A 52 0.08 8.41 -4.94
N ILE A 53 -0.09 7.46 -4.00
CA ILE A 53 0.06 7.75 -2.57
C ILE A 53 1.49 8.19 -2.25
N MET A 54 2.49 7.52 -2.84
CA MET A 54 3.90 7.86 -2.64
C MET A 54 4.25 9.23 -3.26
N GLU A 55 3.62 9.60 -4.36
CA GLU A 55 3.73 10.95 -4.94
C GLU A 55 3.19 12.01 -3.96
N SER A 56 2.00 11.81 -3.41
CA SER A 56 1.41 12.69 -2.39
C SER A 56 2.27 12.78 -1.14
N LYS A 57 2.78 11.63 -0.65
CA LYS A 57 3.69 11.59 0.51
C LYS A 57 4.96 12.40 0.24
N SER A 58 5.56 12.24 -0.93
CA SER A 58 6.82 12.94 -1.29
C SER A 58 6.63 14.46 -1.39
N ALA A 59 5.44 14.90 -1.73
CA ALA A 59 5.06 16.31 -1.76
C ALA A 59 4.59 16.86 -0.39
N LEU A 60 4.75 16.10 0.69
CA LEU A 60 4.30 16.45 2.04
C LEU A 60 2.78 16.71 2.16
N GLU A 61 2.01 16.10 1.29
CA GLU A 61 0.55 16.14 1.37
C GLU A 61 0.02 15.20 2.47
N VAL A 62 -1.26 15.34 2.81
CA VAL A 62 -1.88 14.51 3.84
C VAL A 62 -2.02 13.07 3.36
N ILE A 63 -1.43 12.13 4.11
CA ILE A 63 -1.51 10.68 3.90
C ILE A 63 -1.89 9.96 5.19
N VAL A 64 -2.22 8.67 5.09
CA VAL A 64 -2.39 7.78 6.24
C VAL A 64 -1.18 6.88 6.35
N ALA A 65 -0.46 6.92 7.47
CA ALA A 65 0.61 5.98 7.76
C ALA A 65 0.05 4.57 8.00
N ASN A 66 0.53 3.55 7.25
CA ASN A 66 0.03 2.17 7.30
C ASN A 66 1.16 1.13 7.17
N PRO A 67 1.90 0.78 8.23
CA PRO A 67 1.91 1.39 9.55
C PRO A 67 2.77 2.66 9.63
N THR A 68 3.66 2.90 8.67
CA THR A 68 4.56 4.06 8.61
C THR A 68 4.27 4.93 7.40
N ALA A 69 4.85 6.12 7.35
CA ALA A 69 4.80 6.97 6.16
C ALA A 69 5.59 6.36 4.98
N GLY A 70 6.67 5.59 5.26
CA GLY A 70 7.47 4.93 4.23
C GLY A 70 6.69 3.83 3.49
N SER A 71 5.80 3.13 4.18
CA SER A 71 4.97 2.04 3.62
C SER A 71 3.51 2.43 3.37
N CYS A 72 3.16 3.71 3.46
CA CYS A 72 1.77 4.20 3.41
C CYS A 72 1.00 3.82 2.13
N GLY A 73 1.71 3.57 1.04
CA GLY A 73 1.11 3.18 -0.25
C GLY A 73 0.48 1.79 -0.22
N THR A 74 1.07 0.83 0.48
CA THR A 74 0.72 -0.60 0.35
C THR A 74 -0.73 -0.91 0.76
N VAL A 75 -1.09 -0.63 2.02
CA VAL A 75 -2.44 -0.94 2.54
C VAL A 75 -3.50 -0.13 1.80
N GLY A 76 -3.26 1.18 1.68
CA GLY A 76 -4.22 2.08 1.06
C GLY A 76 -4.52 1.72 -0.40
N ALA A 77 -3.47 1.47 -1.19
CA ALA A 77 -3.61 1.12 -2.59
C ALA A 77 -4.26 -0.24 -2.82
N ALA A 78 -3.80 -1.27 -2.08
CA ALA A 78 -4.31 -2.63 -2.25
C ALA A 78 -5.79 -2.73 -1.85
N LEU A 79 -6.15 -2.24 -0.66
CA LEU A 79 -7.53 -2.30 -0.18
C LEU A 79 -8.47 -1.45 -1.04
N LYS A 80 -8.03 -0.26 -1.48
CA LYS A 80 -8.83 0.57 -2.38
C LYS A 80 -9.10 -0.13 -3.71
N ALA A 81 -8.05 -0.64 -4.37
CA ALA A 81 -8.18 -1.29 -5.68
C ALA A 81 -9.06 -2.54 -5.61
N VAL A 82 -8.86 -3.42 -4.60
CA VAL A 82 -9.66 -4.64 -4.45
C VAL A 82 -11.10 -4.31 -4.07
N SER A 83 -11.33 -3.35 -3.15
CA SER A 83 -12.67 -2.92 -2.76
C SER A 83 -13.49 -2.35 -3.93
N ASP A 84 -12.84 -1.61 -4.81
CA ASP A 84 -13.50 -1.06 -5.99
C ASP A 84 -13.84 -2.15 -7.01
N GLU A 85 -12.93 -3.10 -7.24
CA GLU A 85 -13.13 -4.21 -8.17
C GLU A 85 -14.32 -5.09 -7.78
N VAL A 86 -14.55 -5.30 -6.48
CA VAL A 86 -15.67 -6.10 -5.98
C VAL A 86 -16.89 -5.26 -5.60
N GLU A 87 -16.89 -3.97 -5.92
CA GLU A 87 -17.98 -3.03 -5.59
C GLU A 87 -18.38 -3.08 -4.11
N ALA A 88 -17.38 -3.17 -3.22
CA ALA A 88 -17.58 -3.33 -1.78
C ALA A 88 -18.37 -2.15 -1.18
N THR A 89 -19.28 -2.47 -0.24
CA THR A 89 -20.00 -1.46 0.53
C THR A 89 -19.06 -0.65 1.42
N MET A 90 -19.52 0.47 1.93
CA MET A 90 -18.73 1.28 2.87
C MET A 90 -18.41 0.50 4.15
N ASP A 91 -19.36 -0.31 4.64
CA ASP A 91 -19.16 -1.13 5.83
C ASP A 91 -18.09 -2.22 5.60
N ASP A 92 -18.10 -2.87 4.43
CA ASP A 92 -17.06 -3.84 4.04
C ASP A 92 -15.68 -3.17 3.98
N LYS A 93 -15.59 -1.98 3.38
CA LYS A 93 -14.36 -1.17 3.35
C LYS A 93 -13.85 -0.84 4.75
N ILE A 94 -14.72 -0.42 5.66
CA ILE A 94 -14.38 -0.13 7.04
C ILE A 94 -13.85 -1.39 7.73
N MET A 95 -14.54 -2.51 7.60
CA MET A 95 -14.14 -3.78 8.23
C MET A 95 -12.79 -4.30 7.72
N CYS A 96 -12.50 -4.17 6.43
CA CYS A 96 -11.19 -4.58 5.91
C CYS A 96 -10.05 -3.69 6.43
N TYR A 97 -10.27 -2.39 6.61
CA TYR A 97 -9.28 -1.52 7.24
C TYR A 97 -9.10 -1.81 8.74
N TYR A 98 -10.15 -2.20 9.46
CA TYR A 98 -10.02 -2.65 10.84
C TYR A 98 -9.21 -3.94 10.96
N ALA A 99 -9.45 -4.92 10.09
CA ALA A 99 -8.66 -6.16 10.05
C ALA A 99 -7.17 -5.88 9.76
N ALA A 100 -6.88 -5.01 8.80
CA ALA A 100 -5.53 -4.55 8.52
C ALA A 100 -4.92 -3.85 9.74
N GLY A 101 -5.64 -2.93 10.36
CA GLY A 101 -5.20 -2.19 11.56
C GLY A 101 -4.93 -3.09 12.75
N LEU A 102 -5.71 -4.16 12.94
CA LEU A 102 -5.48 -5.15 14.01
C LEU A 102 -4.13 -5.86 13.85
N VAL A 103 -3.78 -6.26 12.62
CA VAL A 103 -2.45 -6.84 12.34
C VAL A 103 -1.35 -5.81 12.61
N GLY A 104 -1.54 -4.55 12.22
CA GLY A 104 -0.60 -3.47 12.56
C GLY A 104 -0.42 -3.26 14.06
N ALA A 105 -1.51 -3.36 14.85
CA ALA A 105 -1.45 -3.28 16.30
C ALA A 105 -0.62 -4.41 16.93
N TYR A 106 -0.71 -5.64 16.38
CA TYR A 106 0.15 -6.74 16.81
C TYR A 106 1.64 -6.46 16.60
N PHE A 107 2.02 -5.87 15.47
CA PHE A 107 3.40 -5.44 15.25
C PHE A 107 3.83 -4.38 16.26
N ALA A 108 2.98 -3.39 16.52
CA ALA A 108 3.28 -2.32 17.48
C ALA A 108 3.47 -2.84 18.92
N MET A 109 2.72 -3.86 19.32
CA MET A 109 2.84 -4.48 20.65
C MET A 109 4.01 -5.47 20.77
N GLY A 110 4.53 -5.94 19.66
CA GLY A 110 5.58 -6.96 19.60
C GLY A 110 6.91 -6.40 19.09
N PRO A 111 7.40 -6.88 17.93
CA PRO A 111 8.73 -6.54 17.43
C PRO A 111 8.86 -5.10 16.93
N GLY A 112 7.74 -4.40 16.72
CA GLY A 112 7.73 -3.09 16.09
C GLY A 112 7.75 -3.17 14.55
N PHE A 113 7.75 -2.00 13.93
CA PHE A 113 7.77 -1.85 12.46
C PHE A 113 8.56 -0.63 12.00
N SER A 114 9.34 -0.01 12.88
CA SER A 114 10.14 1.18 12.56
C SER A 114 11.31 0.82 11.65
N ALA A 115 11.43 1.51 10.53
CA ALA A 115 12.55 1.34 9.62
C ALA A 115 13.89 1.75 10.24
N GLU A 116 13.87 2.72 11.15
CA GLU A 116 15.04 3.23 11.86
C GLU A 116 15.64 2.18 12.81
N GLU A 117 14.80 1.31 13.37
CA GLU A 117 15.24 0.27 14.30
C GLU A 117 15.51 -1.07 13.60
N HIS A 118 14.72 -1.40 12.58
CA HIS A 118 14.67 -2.75 12.02
C HIS A 118 14.91 -2.81 10.51
N GLY A 119 15.03 -1.67 9.84
CA GLY A 119 15.19 -1.58 8.40
C GLY A 119 13.87 -1.53 7.63
N CYS A 120 13.93 -1.03 6.39
CA CYS A 120 12.73 -0.80 5.54
C CYS A 120 11.94 -2.07 5.24
N GLN A 121 12.56 -3.25 5.23
CA GLN A 121 11.85 -4.52 5.03
C GLN A 121 10.78 -4.79 6.07
N VAL A 122 11.03 -4.41 7.33
CA VAL A 122 10.07 -4.64 8.42
C VAL A 122 8.83 -3.78 8.24
N GLU A 123 8.98 -2.50 7.88
CA GLU A 123 7.81 -1.64 7.62
C GLU A 123 7.02 -2.09 6.39
N CYS A 124 7.71 -2.45 5.29
CA CYS A 124 7.06 -2.95 4.08
C CYS A 124 6.41 -4.32 4.31
N GLY A 125 7.08 -5.22 5.07
CA GLY A 125 6.52 -6.51 5.46
C GLY A 125 5.29 -6.40 6.33
N ALA A 126 5.32 -5.50 7.33
CA ALA A 126 4.16 -5.21 8.18
C ALA A 126 2.98 -4.70 7.34
N SER A 127 3.23 -3.73 6.45
CA SER A 127 2.22 -3.19 5.54
C SER A 127 1.63 -4.25 4.61
N ALA A 128 2.47 -5.13 4.04
CA ALA A 128 2.01 -6.24 3.20
C ALA A 128 1.12 -7.22 3.97
N GLY A 129 1.52 -7.58 5.20
CA GLY A 129 0.70 -8.43 6.09
C GLY A 129 -0.62 -7.79 6.46
N MET A 130 -0.63 -6.50 6.77
CA MET A 130 -1.85 -5.71 7.02
C MET A 130 -2.79 -5.73 5.81
N ALA A 131 -2.28 -5.47 4.62
CA ALA A 131 -3.06 -5.49 3.38
C ALA A 131 -3.66 -6.87 3.10
N ALA A 132 -2.87 -7.94 3.25
CA ALA A 132 -3.32 -9.32 3.04
C ALA A 132 -4.47 -9.69 3.99
N ALA A 133 -4.37 -9.36 5.28
CA ALA A 133 -5.43 -9.60 6.24
C ALA A 133 -6.71 -8.81 5.92
N GLY A 134 -6.57 -7.56 5.50
CA GLY A 134 -7.70 -6.73 5.07
C GLY A 134 -8.42 -7.29 3.85
N ILE A 135 -7.67 -7.80 2.87
CA ILE A 135 -8.26 -8.45 1.67
C ILE A 135 -9.02 -9.72 2.08
N VAL A 136 -8.45 -10.57 2.95
CA VAL A 136 -9.14 -11.77 3.44
C VAL A 136 -10.44 -11.41 4.16
N GLN A 137 -10.44 -10.37 4.98
CA GLN A 137 -11.66 -9.86 5.63
C GLN A 137 -12.71 -9.43 4.61
N LEU A 138 -12.30 -8.75 3.53
CA LEU A 138 -13.20 -8.29 2.47
C LEU A 138 -13.95 -9.44 1.79
N PHE A 139 -13.31 -10.60 1.68
CA PHE A 139 -13.91 -11.83 1.13
C PHE A 139 -14.56 -12.74 2.19
N GLY A 140 -14.80 -12.24 3.39
CA GLY A 140 -15.48 -12.99 4.46
C GLY A 140 -14.64 -14.09 5.08
N GLY A 141 -13.32 -14.03 4.98
CA GLY A 141 -12.43 -15.01 5.58
C GLY A 141 -12.38 -14.90 7.10
N THR A 142 -11.95 -15.99 7.75
CA THR A 142 -11.80 -16.06 9.21
C THR A 142 -10.53 -15.34 9.67
N ALA A 143 -10.46 -15.01 10.97
CA ALA A 143 -9.25 -14.44 11.57
C ALA A 143 -8.00 -15.32 11.34
N ALA A 144 -8.14 -16.65 11.44
CA ALA A 144 -7.04 -17.59 11.18
C ALA A 144 -6.55 -17.50 9.73
N GLN A 145 -7.45 -17.37 8.76
CA GLN A 145 -7.11 -17.18 7.35
C GLN A 145 -6.44 -15.83 7.13
N GLY A 146 -6.93 -14.76 7.76
CA GLY A 146 -6.31 -13.45 7.72
C GLY A 146 -4.88 -13.45 8.24
N LEU A 147 -4.63 -14.07 9.39
CA LEU A 147 -3.28 -14.23 9.96
C LEU A 147 -2.38 -15.12 9.08
N GLY A 148 -2.93 -16.18 8.51
CA GLY A 148 -2.21 -17.03 7.54
C GLY A 148 -1.78 -16.25 6.32
N ALA A 149 -2.67 -15.47 5.72
CA ALA A 149 -2.37 -14.61 4.58
C ALA A 149 -1.34 -13.53 4.93
N ALA A 150 -1.46 -12.91 6.10
CA ALA A 150 -0.46 -11.95 6.58
C ALA A 150 0.92 -12.59 6.70
N SER A 151 1.02 -13.78 7.27
CA SER A 151 2.28 -14.52 7.40
C SER A 151 2.89 -14.85 6.03
N MET A 152 2.10 -15.27 5.06
CA MET A 152 2.55 -15.54 3.69
C MET A 152 3.05 -14.26 3.00
N ALA A 153 2.35 -13.15 3.17
CA ALA A 153 2.75 -11.86 2.60
C ALA A 153 4.08 -11.37 3.18
N ILE A 154 4.27 -11.49 4.50
CA ILE A 154 5.52 -11.14 5.18
C ILE A 154 6.66 -12.04 4.71
N GLN A 155 6.43 -13.35 4.63
CA GLN A 155 7.43 -14.30 4.14
C GLN A 155 7.92 -13.95 2.73
N ASN A 156 7.03 -13.46 1.88
CA ASN A 156 7.37 -13.06 0.51
C ASN A 156 8.26 -11.81 0.44
N MET A 157 8.34 -11.04 1.52
CA MET A 157 9.19 -9.84 1.61
C MET A 157 10.59 -10.13 2.14
N ILE A 158 10.85 -11.33 2.67
CA ILE A 158 12.14 -11.69 3.26
C ILE A 158 13.21 -11.72 2.17
N GLY A 159 14.32 -11.02 2.41
CA GLY A 159 15.46 -10.96 1.51
C GLY A 159 15.40 -9.87 0.44
N LEU A 160 14.35 -9.06 0.41
CA LEU A 160 14.34 -7.88 -0.45
C LEU A 160 15.43 -6.89 0.00
N VAL A 161 16.04 -6.23 -0.97
CA VAL A 161 17.09 -5.23 -0.72
C VAL A 161 16.47 -3.84 -0.73
N CYS A 162 17.00 -2.95 0.11
CA CYS A 162 16.62 -1.55 0.08
C CYS A 162 16.99 -0.92 -1.27
N ASP A 163 16.11 -0.10 -1.82
CA ASP A 163 16.32 0.58 -3.09
C ASP A 163 17.45 1.63 -2.97
N PRO A 164 18.46 1.59 -3.85
CA PRO A 164 19.59 2.51 -3.79
C PRO A 164 19.30 3.83 -4.54
N ILE A 165 18.23 4.52 -4.18
CA ILE A 165 17.87 5.79 -4.84
C ILE A 165 18.61 6.95 -4.16
N ALA A 166 19.38 7.68 -4.95
CA ALA A 166 20.12 8.88 -4.51
C ALA A 166 21.02 8.61 -3.29
N ASP A 167 21.69 7.46 -3.26
CA ASP A 167 22.61 7.03 -2.19
C ASP A 167 21.98 6.97 -0.78
N ARG A 168 20.70 6.68 -0.70
CA ARG A 168 19.93 6.58 0.55
C ARG A 168 19.54 5.14 0.87
#